data_8be31b7cb5014498e260ce4bf1c0a87d
#
_entry.id   8be31b7cb5014498e260ce4bf1c0a87d
#
_cell.length_a   1.000
_cell.length_b   1.000
_cell.length_c   1.000
_cell.angle_alpha   90.00
_cell.angle_beta   90.00
_cell.angle_gamma   90.00
#
_symmetry.space_group_name_H-M   'P 1'
#
loop_
_entity.id
_entity.type
_entity.pdbx_description
1 polymer ?
#
loop_
_entity_poly.entity_id
_entity_poly.type
_entity_poly.pdbx_seq_one_letter_code
_entity_poly.pdbx_strand_id
1 'polypeptide(L)'
;MNKNELLKSAPRVGEAPFDSNRKMMSTIHKTADGILQFTKGAPDEILKHCTRIFKNGEVSPLTDADRDAVLKKNKEFADRALRVLACGYKQLSCVPEDQSPDNIENELVFCGLVGMIDPVRPEVKAAIEECRGAGIRPIMITGDHKDTAVAIALELGIIKDKSEAITGAELDDISDEDFKEKVTQYSVYARVQPEHKVRIVTVSYTHLRAHETRGNL
;
A
#
# COMPACT_ATOMS: atom_id res chain seq x y z
N MET A 1 -15.93 -1.70 19.18
CA MET A 1 -14.86 -2.04 20.13
C MET A 1 -13.98 -0.82 20.30
N ASN A 2 -13.84 -0.29 21.50
CA ASN A 2 -13.09 0.95 21.75
C ASN A 2 -11.62 0.61 22.01
N LYS A 3 -10.67 1.26 21.31
CA LYS A 3 -9.23 1.04 21.45
C LYS A 3 -8.75 1.22 22.90
N ASN A 4 -9.30 2.22 23.62
CA ASN A 4 -8.92 2.49 25.01
C ASN A 4 -9.38 1.40 25.98
N GLU A 5 -10.50 0.75 25.72
CA GLU A 5 -10.98 -0.38 26.50
C GLU A 5 -10.13 -1.62 26.27
N LEU A 6 -9.75 -1.88 25.01
CA LEU A 6 -8.82 -2.96 24.65
C LEU A 6 -7.46 -2.79 25.31
N LEU A 7 -6.91 -1.58 25.31
CA LEU A 7 -5.62 -1.31 25.95
C LEU A 7 -5.66 -1.51 27.47
N LYS A 8 -6.81 -1.33 28.11
CA LYS A 8 -7.00 -1.61 29.55
C LYS A 8 -7.11 -3.11 29.81
N SER A 9 -7.84 -3.85 28.98
CA SER A 9 -8.05 -5.29 29.15
C SER A 9 -6.86 -6.13 28.64
N ALA A 10 -6.08 -5.61 27.71
CA ALA A 10 -4.92 -6.28 27.12
C ALA A 10 -3.73 -5.31 27.00
N PRO A 11 -3.12 -4.87 28.13
CA PRO A 11 -1.99 -3.96 28.10
C PRO A 11 -0.81 -4.56 27.32
N ARG A 12 -0.13 -3.69 26.55
CA ARG A 12 1.09 -4.07 25.85
C ARG A 12 2.22 -4.19 26.86
N VAL A 13 2.92 -5.32 26.83
CA VAL A 13 4.05 -5.65 27.70
C VAL A 13 5.35 -5.85 26.95
N GLY A 14 5.33 -5.83 25.63
CA GLY A 14 6.51 -5.94 24.78
C GLY A 14 6.19 -5.66 23.32
N GLU A 15 7.27 -5.45 22.52
CA GLU A 15 7.15 -5.27 21.08
C GLU A 15 8.46 -5.53 20.33
N ALA A 16 8.36 -6.01 19.09
CA ALA A 16 9.36 -5.86 18.04
C ALA A 16 8.83 -4.79 17.07
N PRO A 17 9.40 -3.57 17.01
CA PRO A 17 8.93 -2.50 16.17
C PRO A 17 8.95 -2.86 14.69
N PHE A 18 8.20 -2.12 13.87
CA PHE A 18 8.22 -2.30 12.43
C PHE A 18 9.62 -2.05 11.86
N ASP A 19 10.05 -2.97 11.02
CA ASP A 19 11.28 -2.85 10.24
C ASP A 19 10.98 -3.09 8.75
N SER A 20 11.52 -2.22 7.89
CA SER A 20 11.25 -2.24 6.45
C SER A 20 11.86 -3.44 5.73
N ASN A 21 12.95 -4.02 6.27
CA ASN A 21 13.58 -5.21 5.69
C ASN A 21 12.75 -6.46 5.99
N ARG A 22 12.26 -6.58 7.25
CA ARG A 22 11.36 -7.66 7.68
C ARG A 22 9.93 -7.46 7.17
N LYS A 23 9.52 -6.23 6.91
CA LYS A 23 8.15 -5.83 6.51
C LYS A 23 7.06 -6.27 7.48
N MET A 24 7.39 -6.40 8.76
CA MET A 24 6.46 -6.82 9.81
C MET A 24 6.79 -6.16 11.15
N MET A 25 5.88 -6.29 12.09
CA MET A 25 6.02 -5.90 13.48
C MET A 25 5.22 -6.82 14.39
N SER A 26 5.66 -6.94 15.65
CA SER A 26 5.00 -7.74 16.67
C SER A 26 4.75 -6.95 17.93
N THR A 27 3.65 -7.26 18.61
CA THR A 27 3.32 -6.70 19.92
C THR A 27 2.92 -7.82 20.87
N ILE A 28 3.34 -7.74 22.13
CA ILE A 28 3.04 -8.73 23.16
C ILE A 28 2.09 -8.08 24.17
N HIS A 29 1.02 -8.79 24.49
CA HIS A 29 -0.06 -8.30 25.36
C HIS A 29 -0.35 -9.30 26.47
N LYS A 30 -0.63 -8.77 27.67
CA LYS A 30 -1.16 -9.57 28.78
C LYS A 30 -2.68 -9.51 28.73
N THR A 31 -3.32 -10.66 28.51
CA THR A 31 -4.76 -10.81 28.43
C THR A 31 -5.30 -11.64 29.60
N ALA A 32 -6.61 -11.76 29.73
CA ALA A 32 -7.23 -12.63 30.71
C ALA A 32 -6.87 -14.12 30.49
N ASP A 33 -6.65 -14.51 29.22
CA ASP A 33 -6.33 -15.89 28.82
C ASP A 33 -4.84 -16.18 28.74
N GLY A 34 -3.99 -15.25 29.20
CA GLY A 34 -2.54 -15.41 29.21
C GLY A 34 -1.80 -14.34 28.41
N ILE A 35 -0.63 -14.67 27.93
CA ILE A 35 0.22 -13.75 27.16
C ILE A 35 0.07 -14.09 25.69
N LEU A 36 -0.33 -13.10 24.90
CA LEU A 36 -0.52 -13.21 23.45
C LEU A 36 0.40 -12.25 22.72
N GLN A 37 1.08 -12.79 21.72
CA GLN A 37 1.77 -12.00 20.71
C GLN A 37 0.88 -11.86 19.48
N PHE A 38 0.81 -10.65 18.93
CA PHE A 38 0.21 -10.37 17.65
C PHE A 38 1.25 -9.83 16.68
N THR A 39 1.31 -10.43 15.50
CA THR A 39 2.23 -10.04 14.45
C THR A 39 1.45 -9.63 13.22
N LYS A 40 1.82 -8.51 12.60
CA LYS A 40 1.24 -8.03 11.34
C LYS A 40 2.32 -7.60 10.38
N GLY A 41 2.09 -7.80 9.09
CA GLY A 41 3.07 -7.42 8.07
C GLY A 41 2.66 -7.81 6.66
N ALA A 42 3.63 -7.82 5.75
CA ALA A 42 3.43 -8.25 4.39
C ALA A 42 3.00 -9.73 4.34
N PRO A 43 1.97 -10.08 3.55
CA PRO A 43 1.41 -11.44 3.53
C PRO A 43 2.44 -12.53 3.19
N ASP A 44 3.32 -12.27 2.25
CA ASP A 44 4.40 -13.16 1.83
C ASP A 44 5.42 -13.42 2.93
N GLU A 45 5.73 -12.39 3.73
CA GLU A 45 6.66 -12.54 4.85
C GLU A 45 5.99 -13.25 6.05
N ILE A 46 4.81 -12.79 6.47
CA ILE A 46 4.09 -13.42 7.61
C ILE A 46 3.88 -14.92 7.39
N LEU A 47 3.54 -15.35 6.17
CA LEU A 47 3.34 -16.76 5.86
C LEU A 47 4.61 -17.61 6.09
N LYS A 48 5.81 -17.07 5.88
CA LYS A 48 7.08 -17.80 6.13
C LYS A 48 7.25 -18.13 7.61
N HIS A 49 6.74 -17.28 8.49
CA HIS A 49 6.83 -17.42 9.95
C HIS A 49 5.67 -18.19 10.57
N CYS A 50 4.65 -18.58 9.75
CA CYS A 50 3.50 -19.35 10.21
C CYS A 50 3.69 -20.85 10.01
N THR A 51 3.38 -21.64 11.06
CA THR A 51 3.33 -23.10 11.01
C THR A 51 1.91 -23.63 11.11
N ARG A 52 0.97 -22.81 11.57
CA ARG A 52 -0.44 -23.14 11.79
C ARG A 52 -1.34 -22.08 11.21
N ILE A 53 -2.62 -22.42 11.03
CA ILE A 53 -3.67 -21.53 10.55
C ILE A 53 -4.91 -21.64 11.42
N PHE A 54 -5.53 -20.50 11.71
CA PHE A 54 -6.85 -20.45 12.33
C PHE A 54 -7.92 -20.44 11.25
N LYS A 55 -8.71 -21.50 11.16
CA LYS A 55 -9.72 -21.70 10.13
C LYS A 55 -10.96 -22.38 10.72
N ASN A 56 -12.14 -21.86 10.41
CA ASN A 56 -13.42 -22.41 10.87
C ASN A 56 -13.54 -22.57 12.41
N GLY A 57 -12.90 -21.69 13.18
CA GLY A 57 -12.93 -21.74 14.65
C GLY A 57 -11.84 -22.61 15.29
N GLU A 58 -11.01 -23.27 14.49
CA GLU A 58 -9.99 -24.20 14.97
C GLU A 58 -8.59 -23.84 14.46
N VAL A 59 -7.57 -24.22 15.21
CA VAL A 59 -6.17 -24.10 14.81
C VAL A 59 -5.68 -25.42 14.27
N SER A 60 -5.21 -25.45 13.03
CA SER A 60 -4.66 -26.62 12.33
C SER A 60 -3.28 -26.32 11.74
N PRO A 61 -2.50 -27.36 11.36
CA PRO A 61 -1.26 -27.15 10.61
C PRO A 61 -1.53 -26.37 9.31
N LEU A 62 -0.64 -25.43 8.98
CA LEU A 62 -0.69 -24.67 7.74
C LEU A 62 -0.13 -25.50 6.60
N THR A 63 -0.97 -25.91 5.66
CA THR A 63 -0.59 -26.70 4.48
C THR A 63 -0.15 -25.81 3.32
N ASP A 64 0.54 -26.39 2.33
CA ASP A 64 0.91 -25.69 1.10
C ASP A 64 -0.32 -25.21 0.32
N ALA A 65 -1.41 -26.01 0.31
CA ALA A 65 -2.68 -25.60 -0.28
C ALA A 65 -3.30 -24.37 0.40
N ASP A 66 -3.16 -24.26 1.74
CA ASP A 66 -3.61 -23.06 2.47
C ASP A 66 -2.73 -21.84 2.13
N ARG A 67 -1.41 -22.02 2.01
CA ARG A 67 -0.49 -20.96 1.59
C ARG A 67 -0.84 -20.42 0.21
N ASP A 68 -1.05 -21.32 -0.76
CA ASP A 68 -1.44 -20.96 -2.12
C ASP A 68 -2.79 -20.22 -2.15
N ALA A 69 -3.76 -20.67 -1.37
CA ALA A 69 -5.06 -20.01 -1.24
C ALA A 69 -4.95 -18.60 -0.67
N VAL A 70 -4.10 -18.39 0.35
CA VAL A 70 -3.85 -17.08 0.96
C VAL A 70 -3.14 -16.16 -0.04
N LEU A 71 -2.12 -16.63 -0.76
CA LEU A 71 -1.39 -15.84 -1.75
C LEU A 71 -2.28 -15.47 -2.94
N LYS A 72 -3.14 -16.39 -3.39
CA LYS A 72 -4.17 -16.11 -4.40
C LYS A 72 -5.12 -15.00 -3.93
N LYS A 73 -5.59 -15.10 -2.68
CA LYS A 73 -6.48 -14.07 -2.10
C LYS A 73 -5.78 -12.72 -1.93
N ASN A 74 -4.52 -12.72 -1.54
CA ASN A 74 -3.70 -11.52 -1.51
C ASN A 74 -3.62 -10.85 -2.90
N LYS A 75 -3.40 -11.65 -3.95
CA LYS A 75 -3.41 -11.14 -5.33
C LYS A 75 -4.76 -10.55 -5.73
N GLU A 76 -5.87 -11.23 -5.44
CA GLU A 76 -7.22 -10.70 -5.70
C GLU A 76 -7.46 -9.35 -5.02
N PHE A 77 -6.94 -9.14 -3.79
CA PHE A 77 -7.02 -7.87 -3.10
C PHE A 77 -6.12 -6.80 -3.74
N ALA A 78 -4.90 -7.18 -4.14
CA ALA A 78 -3.99 -6.28 -4.84
C ALA A 78 -4.54 -5.83 -6.20
N ASP A 79 -5.17 -6.75 -6.95
CA ASP A 79 -5.83 -6.45 -8.23
C ASP A 79 -7.00 -5.44 -8.08
N ARG A 80 -7.54 -5.32 -6.85
CA ARG A 80 -8.54 -4.32 -6.45
C ARG A 80 -7.93 -3.06 -5.82
N ALA A 81 -6.63 -2.85 -5.97
CA ALA A 81 -5.88 -1.74 -5.40
C ALA A 81 -5.93 -1.66 -3.86
N LEU A 82 -6.16 -2.78 -3.17
CA LEU A 82 -6.12 -2.82 -1.72
C LEU A 82 -4.68 -2.97 -1.23
N ARG A 83 -4.32 -2.18 -0.22
CA ARG A 83 -3.11 -2.43 0.57
C ARG A 83 -3.39 -3.57 1.54
N VAL A 84 -2.69 -4.69 1.39
CA VAL A 84 -2.95 -5.90 2.17
C VAL A 84 -1.94 -6.08 3.29
N LEU A 85 -2.44 -6.38 4.48
CA LEU A 85 -1.64 -6.86 5.59
C LEU A 85 -2.13 -8.25 5.99
N ALA A 86 -1.20 -9.12 6.35
CA ALA A 86 -1.48 -10.37 7.06
C ALA A 86 -1.38 -10.17 8.56
N CYS A 87 -2.14 -10.95 9.29
CA CYS A 87 -2.11 -11.01 10.74
C CYS A 87 -1.88 -12.44 11.20
N GLY A 88 -1.03 -12.61 12.19
CA GLY A 88 -0.81 -13.85 12.91
C GLY A 88 -0.73 -13.63 14.40
N TYR A 89 -0.84 -14.70 15.18
CA TYR A 89 -0.66 -14.66 16.64
C TYR A 89 0.12 -15.86 17.14
N LYS A 90 0.61 -15.74 18.35
CA LYS A 90 1.27 -16.83 19.10
C LYS A 90 0.90 -16.69 20.59
N GLN A 91 0.55 -17.78 21.22
CA GLN A 91 0.40 -17.82 22.66
C GLN A 91 1.75 -18.10 23.30
N LEU A 92 2.13 -17.30 24.29
CA LEU A 92 3.37 -17.39 25.02
C LEU A 92 3.12 -17.85 26.45
N SER A 93 4.05 -18.64 27.00
CA SER A 93 3.99 -19.07 28.41
C SER A 93 4.37 -17.96 29.39
N CYS A 94 5.26 -17.07 28.97
CA CYS A 94 5.70 -15.89 29.73
C CYS A 94 6.09 -14.77 28.77
N VAL A 95 6.29 -13.55 29.29
CA VAL A 95 6.90 -12.46 28.51
C VAL A 95 8.36 -12.80 28.28
N PRO A 96 8.83 -12.93 27.03
CA PRO A 96 10.24 -13.24 26.76
C PRO A 96 11.15 -12.13 27.28
N GLU A 97 12.30 -12.51 27.84
CA GLU A 97 13.35 -11.56 28.20
C GLU A 97 13.98 -10.95 26.92
N ASP A 98 14.26 -11.81 25.94
CA ASP A 98 14.69 -11.40 24.60
C ASP A 98 13.47 -11.27 23.68
N GLN A 99 13.12 -10.03 23.34
CA GLN A 99 12.04 -9.67 22.42
C GLN A 99 12.55 -9.35 21.03
N SER A 100 13.75 -9.82 20.68
CA SER A 100 14.27 -9.70 19.32
C SER A 100 13.35 -10.40 18.32
N PRO A 101 13.25 -9.89 17.09
CA PRO A 101 12.41 -10.48 16.04
C PRO A 101 12.70 -11.98 15.83
N ASP A 102 13.96 -12.37 15.80
CA ASP A 102 14.38 -13.75 15.57
C ASP A 102 13.85 -14.71 16.65
N ASN A 103 13.71 -14.21 17.88
CA ASN A 103 13.22 -15.01 18.99
C ASN A 103 11.70 -15.11 19.03
N ILE A 104 10.97 -14.03 18.69
CA ILE A 104 9.52 -13.99 18.86
C ILE A 104 8.73 -14.22 17.56
N GLU A 105 9.25 -13.83 16.39
CA GLU A 105 8.53 -13.90 15.11
C GLU A 105 8.67 -15.27 14.41
N ASN A 106 8.34 -16.34 15.12
CA ASN A 106 8.37 -17.71 14.61
C ASN A 106 7.16 -18.52 15.13
N GLU A 107 6.87 -19.65 14.48
CA GLU A 107 5.78 -20.57 14.83
C GLU A 107 4.41 -19.90 15.02
N LEU A 108 4.13 -18.89 14.22
CA LEU A 108 2.88 -18.14 14.29
C LEU A 108 1.70 -18.96 13.80
N VAL A 109 0.51 -18.61 14.32
CA VAL A 109 -0.79 -19.05 13.80
C VAL A 109 -1.28 -17.95 12.87
N PHE A 110 -1.43 -18.25 11.58
CA PHE A 110 -2.00 -17.33 10.62
C PHE A 110 -3.49 -17.09 10.91
N CYS A 111 -3.90 -15.81 11.00
CA CYS A 111 -5.31 -15.44 11.28
C CYS A 111 -6.07 -15.04 10.03
N GLY A 112 -5.42 -14.35 9.10
CA GLY A 112 -6.10 -13.83 7.92
C GLY A 112 -5.42 -12.63 7.29
N LEU A 113 -6.08 -12.11 6.26
CA LEU A 113 -5.68 -10.91 5.52
C LEU A 113 -6.64 -9.75 5.82
N VAL A 114 -6.09 -8.56 5.91
CA VAL A 114 -6.84 -7.30 5.99
C VAL A 114 -6.48 -6.46 4.79
N GLY A 115 -7.46 -6.21 3.91
CA GLY A 115 -7.33 -5.27 2.80
C GLY A 115 -7.77 -3.88 3.24
N MET A 116 -6.92 -2.89 3.00
CA MET A 116 -7.17 -1.48 3.28
C MET A 116 -7.19 -0.71 1.98
N ILE A 117 -8.14 0.21 1.86
CA ILE A 117 -8.17 1.20 0.79
C ILE A 117 -8.16 2.57 1.44
N ASP A 118 -7.41 3.50 0.84
CA ASP A 118 -7.55 4.92 1.15
C ASP A 118 -8.61 5.47 0.19
N PRO A 119 -9.85 5.70 0.65
CA PRO A 119 -10.91 6.11 -0.24
C PRO A 119 -10.62 7.51 -0.77
N VAL A 120 -10.87 7.69 -2.04
CA VAL A 120 -10.86 9.02 -2.64
C VAL A 120 -11.86 9.91 -1.89
N ARG A 121 -11.43 11.12 -1.51
CA ARG A 121 -12.33 12.06 -0.84
C ARG A 121 -13.50 12.38 -1.76
N PRO A 122 -14.74 12.40 -1.25
CA PRO A 122 -15.94 12.61 -2.08
C PRO A 122 -15.91 13.89 -2.92
N GLU A 123 -15.28 14.96 -2.39
CA GLU A 123 -15.15 16.26 -3.05
C GLU A 123 -14.20 16.27 -4.24
N VAL A 124 -13.26 15.32 -4.33
CA VAL A 124 -12.21 15.32 -5.37
C VAL A 124 -12.79 15.11 -6.76
N LYS A 125 -13.80 14.26 -6.90
CA LYS A 125 -14.44 14.02 -8.20
C LYS A 125 -15.08 15.27 -8.76
N ALA A 126 -15.84 15.99 -7.94
CA ALA A 126 -16.46 17.26 -8.33
C ALA A 126 -15.42 18.33 -8.70
N ALA A 127 -14.32 18.43 -7.89
CA ALA A 127 -13.24 19.36 -8.18
C ALA A 127 -12.51 19.05 -9.51
N ILE A 128 -12.34 17.77 -9.84
CA ILE A 128 -11.75 17.36 -11.14
C ILE A 128 -12.67 17.72 -12.30
N GLU A 129 -13.98 17.55 -12.15
CA GLU A 129 -14.98 17.93 -13.15
C GLU A 129 -14.99 19.45 -13.36
N GLU A 130 -14.90 20.23 -12.29
CA GLU A 130 -14.79 21.69 -12.34
C GLU A 130 -13.50 22.15 -13.03
N CYS A 131 -12.35 21.57 -12.68
CA CYS A 131 -11.07 21.84 -13.37
C CYS A 131 -11.18 21.59 -14.87
N ARG A 132 -11.79 20.50 -15.29
CA ARG A 132 -12.00 20.19 -16.70
C ARG A 132 -12.92 21.18 -17.39
N GLY A 133 -13.99 21.57 -16.73
CA GLY A 133 -14.91 22.61 -17.24
C GLY A 133 -14.20 23.95 -17.45
N ALA A 134 -13.19 24.24 -16.65
CA ALA A 134 -12.33 25.42 -16.77
C ALA A 134 -11.16 25.25 -17.76
N GLY A 135 -11.04 24.10 -18.45
CA GLY A 135 -9.92 23.81 -19.35
C GLY A 135 -8.61 23.43 -18.62
N ILE A 136 -8.66 23.17 -17.31
CA ILE A 136 -7.51 22.77 -16.51
C ILE A 136 -7.38 21.25 -16.57
N ARG A 137 -6.20 20.76 -16.94
CA ARG A 137 -5.89 19.33 -16.96
C ARG A 137 -5.36 18.86 -15.62
N PRO A 138 -6.08 18.00 -14.89
CA PRO A 138 -5.58 17.42 -13.65
C PRO A 138 -4.51 16.36 -13.96
N ILE A 139 -3.44 16.36 -13.16
CA ILE A 139 -2.34 15.38 -13.23
C ILE A 139 -2.19 14.73 -11.85
N MET A 140 -2.14 13.39 -11.81
CA MET A 140 -1.89 12.62 -10.60
C MET A 140 -0.41 12.24 -10.52
N ILE A 141 0.23 12.61 -9.41
CA ILE A 141 1.62 12.26 -9.10
C ILE A 141 1.64 11.55 -7.74
N THR A 142 2.01 10.26 -7.72
CA THR A 142 1.93 9.44 -6.50
C THR A 142 3.14 8.52 -6.34
N GLY A 143 3.46 8.18 -5.09
CA GLY A 143 4.40 7.10 -4.75
C GLY A 143 3.77 5.69 -4.81
N ASP A 144 2.46 5.59 -5.04
CA ASP A 144 1.74 4.32 -5.09
C ASP A 144 2.09 3.48 -6.31
N HIS A 145 1.72 2.20 -6.26
CA HIS A 145 1.90 1.28 -7.39
C HIS A 145 1.07 1.73 -8.60
N LYS A 146 1.58 1.45 -9.83
CA LYS A 146 0.95 1.88 -11.10
C LYS A 146 -0.51 1.43 -11.20
N ASP A 147 -0.80 0.16 -10.86
CA ASP A 147 -2.15 -0.38 -10.96
C ASP A 147 -3.14 0.32 -10.00
N THR A 148 -2.69 0.65 -8.79
CA THR A 148 -3.47 1.43 -7.82
C THR A 148 -3.75 2.83 -8.33
N ALA A 149 -2.73 3.52 -8.82
CA ALA A 149 -2.85 4.88 -9.36
C ALA A 149 -3.78 4.91 -10.57
N VAL A 150 -3.66 3.92 -11.47
CA VAL A 150 -4.53 3.78 -12.66
C VAL A 150 -5.98 3.55 -12.25
N ALA A 151 -6.25 2.64 -11.29
CA ALA A 151 -7.61 2.37 -10.82
C ALA A 151 -8.28 3.63 -10.26
N ILE A 152 -7.58 4.37 -9.40
CA ILE A 152 -8.06 5.64 -8.83
C ILE A 152 -8.26 6.70 -9.91
N ALA A 153 -7.32 6.82 -10.85
CA ALA A 153 -7.39 7.83 -11.90
C ALA A 153 -8.53 7.59 -12.89
N LEU A 154 -8.84 6.32 -13.19
CA LEU A 154 -10.00 5.92 -13.98
C LEU A 154 -11.31 6.24 -13.25
N GLU A 155 -11.41 5.91 -11.95
CA GLU A 155 -12.58 6.20 -11.12
C GLU A 155 -12.86 7.71 -11.02
N LEU A 156 -11.81 8.52 -10.88
CA LEU A 156 -11.88 9.99 -10.86
C LEU A 156 -12.06 10.61 -12.25
N GLY A 157 -11.90 9.79 -13.28
CA GLY A 157 -11.94 10.24 -14.66
C GLY A 157 -10.72 11.10 -15.06
N ILE A 158 -9.60 11.06 -14.35
CA ILE A 158 -8.35 11.76 -14.73
C ILE A 158 -7.79 11.21 -16.03
N ILE A 159 -7.88 9.90 -16.24
CA ILE A 159 -7.52 9.21 -17.46
C ILE A 159 -8.71 8.42 -18.02
N LYS A 160 -8.61 8.07 -19.29
CA LYS A 160 -9.57 7.20 -19.99
C LYS A 160 -8.99 5.83 -20.28
N ASP A 161 -7.66 5.77 -20.40
CA ASP A 161 -6.94 4.55 -20.72
C ASP A 161 -5.66 4.41 -19.87
N LYS A 162 -5.25 3.15 -19.63
CA LYS A 162 -4.05 2.83 -18.84
C LYS A 162 -2.74 3.32 -19.49
N SER A 163 -2.72 3.53 -20.80
CA SER A 163 -1.56 4.07 -21.52
C SER A 163 -1.24 5.53 -21.14
N GLU A 164 -2.18 6.24 -20.53
CA GLU A 164 -1.95 7.59 -20.01
C GLU A 164 -1.20 7.60 -18.66
N ALA A 165 -0.78 6.42 -18.16
CA ALA A 165 -0.03 6.27 -16.92
C ALA A 165 1.39 5.77 -17.15
N ILE A 166 2.37 6.40 -16.49
CA ILE A 166 3.79 6.04 -16.53
C ILE A 166 4.35 5.91 -15.11
N THR A 167 5.37 5.06 -14.92
CA THR A 167 6.10 4.94 -13.66
C THR A 167 7.35 5.83 -13.64
N GLY A 168 7.90 6.09 -12.43
CA GLY A 168 9.18 6.78 -12.30
C GLY A 168 10.31 6.07 -13.05
N ALA A 169 10.40 4.74 -12.97
CA ALA A 169 11.41 3.96 -13.69
C ALA A 169 11.26 4.08 -15.23
N GLU A 170 10.03 3.96 -15.75
CA GLU A 170 9.76 4.18 -17.17
C GLU A 170 10.06 5.63 -17.60
N LEU A 171 9.90 6.60 -16.69
CA LEU A 171 10.24 8.00 -16.94
C LEU A 171 11.74 8.23 -16.99
N ASP A 172 12.55 7.49 -16.21
CA ASP A 172 14.01 7.57 -16.22
C ASP A 172 14.60 7.09 -17.54
N ASP A 173 13.93 6.16 -18.23
CA ASP A 173 14.34 5.63 -19.54
C ASP A 173 14.02 6.60 -20.70
N ILE A 174 13.30 7.70 -20.45
CA ILE A 174 12.93 8.69 -21.49
C ILE A 174 13.86 9.90 -21.41
N SER A 175 14.42 10.33 -22.56
CA SER A 175 15.18 11.59 -22.64
C SER A 175 14.31 12.82 -22.36
N ASP A 176 14.91 13.95 -21.98
CA ASP A 176 14.15 15.18 -21.72
C ASP A 176 13.49 15.72 -23.00
N GLU A 177 14.11 15.53 -24.15
CA GLU A 177 13.58 15.89 -25.46
C GLU A 177 12.33 15.08 -25.78
N ASP A 178 12.42 13.74 -25.68
CA ASP A 178 11.29 12.85 -25.92
C ASP A 178 10.16 13.06 -24.91
N PHE A 179 10.51 13.35 -23.65
CA PHE A 179 9.50 13.61 -22.62
C PHE A 179 8.73 14.90 -22.87
N LYS A 180 9.36 15.96 -23.38
CA LYS A 180 8.67 17.20 -23.79
C LYS A 180 7.59 16.94 -24.83
N GLU A 181 7.85 16.05 -25.80
CA GLU A 181 6.87 15.69 -26.83
C GLU A 181 5.70 14.83 -26.27
N LYS A 182 5.99 13.99 -25.26
CA LYS A 182 5.04 13.02 -24.70
C LYS A 182 4.35 13.48 -23.42
N VAL A 183 4.75 14.59 -22.81
CA VAL A 183 4.24 15.04 -21.51
C VAL A 183 2.73 15.22 -21.50
N THR A 184 2.13 15.59 -22.65
CA THR A 184 0.68 15.74 -22.81
C THR A 184 -0.06 14.40 -22.88
N GLN A 185 0.63 13.30 -23.13
CA GLN A 185 0.05 11.95 -23.22
C GLN A 185 -0.17 11.34 -21.83
N TYR A 186 0.64 11.74 -20.83
CA TYR A 186 0.59 11.16 -19.49
C TYR A 186 -0.12 12.08 -18.51
N SER A 187 -1.15 11.57 -17.84
CA SER A 187 -1.87 12.26 -16.76
C SER A 187 -1.68 11.58 -15.38
N VAL A 188 -1.02 10.41 -15.35
CA VAL A 188 -0.72 9.68 -14.11
C VAL A 188 0.75 9.30 -14.07
N TYR A 189 1.42 9.69 -13.00
CA TYR A 189 2.82 9.36 -12.70
C TYR A 189 2.86 8.58 -11.39
N ALA A 190 3.16 7.27 -11.47
CA ALA A 190 3.17 6.34 -10.35
C ALA A 190 4.59 5.95 -9.93
N ARG A 191 4.80 5.53 -8.68
CA ARG A 191 6.12 5.14 -8.15
C ARG A 191 7.18 6.22 -8.35
N VAL A 192 6.80 7.48 -8.28
CA VAL A 192 7.72 8.61 -8.46
C VAL A 192 8.39 9.01 -7.14
N GLN A 193 9.64 9.44 -7.25
CA GLN A 193 10.44 10.04 -6.19
C GLN A 193 10.41 11.58 -6.31
N PRO A 194 10.89 12.33 -5.32
CA PRO A 194 10.90 13.79 -5.36
C PRO A 194 11.57 14.38 -6.62
N GLU A 195 12.64 13.75 -7.10
CA GLU A 195 13.39 14.17 -8.29
C GLU A 195 12.52 14.10 -9.54
N HIS A 196 11.77 12.99 -9.71
CA HIS A 196 10.81 12.84 -10.81
C HIS A 196 9.75 13.93 -10.79
N LYS A 197 9.26 14.29 -9.59
CA LYS A 197 8.25 15.35 -9.45
C LYS A 197 8.77 16.69 -9.97
N VAL A 198 10.01 17.05 -9.64
CA VAL A 198 10.65 18.28 -10.14
C VAL A 198 10.74 18.22 -11.67
N ARG A 199 11.21 17.10 -12.25
CA ARG A 199 11.31 16.91 -13.69
C ARG A 199 9.96 17.06 -14.39
N ILE A 200 8.92 16.37 -13.90
CA ILE A 200 7.55 16.45 -14.45
C ILE A 200 7.05 17.89 -14.46
N VAL A 201 7.16 18.59 -13.34
CA VAL A 201 6.69 19.98 -13.21
C VAL A 201 7.47 20.91 -14.15
N THR A 202 8.79 20.80 -14.20
CA THR A 202 9.64 21.64 -15.07
C THR A 202 9.31 21.46 -16.54
N VAL A 203 9.20 20.22 -17.01
CA VAL A 203 8.87 19.93 -18.41
C VAL A 203 7.46 20.36 -18.76
N SER A 204 6.48 20.07 -17.88
CA SER A 204 5.09 20.49 -18.10
C SER A 204 4.94 22.02 -18.14
N TYR A 205 5.61 22.72 -17.23
CA TYR A 205 5.58 24.19 -17.19
C TYR A 205 6.20 24.82 -18.44
N THR A 206 7.35 24.30 -18.91
CA THR A 206 8.03 24.80 -20.10
C THR A 206 7.20 24.56 -21.36
N HIS A 207 6.52 23.40 -21.44
CA HIS A 207 5.65 23.07 -22.56
C HIS A 207 4.42 23.98 -22.61
N LEU A 208 3.74 24.22 -21.49
CA LEU A 208 2.59 25.11 -21.39
C LEU A 208 2.95 26.55 -21.75
N ARG A 209 4.07 27.07 -21.25
CA ARG A 209 4.54 28.44 -21.54
C ARG A 209 4.91 28.64 -23.01
N ALA A 210 5.45 27.63 -23.67
CA ALA A 210 5.76 27.69 -25.12
C ALA A 210 4.49 27.79 -25.97
N HIS A 211 3.34 27.28 -25.49
CA HIS A 211 2.06 27.43 -26.17
C HIS A 211 1.39 28.79 -25.95
N GLU A 212 1.53 29.38 -24.73
CA GLU A 212 0.97 30.72 -24.45
C GLU A 212 1.65 31.83 -25.24
N THR A 213 2.95 31.71 -25.51
CA THR A 213 3.70 32.71 -26.32
C THR A 213 3.40 32.64 -27.80
N ARG A 214 2.83 31.52 -28.31
CA ARG A 214 2.43 31.40 -29.74
C ARG A 214 1.03 31.94 -30.04
N GLY A 215 0.22 32.17 -29.02
CA GLY A 215 -1.17 32.70 -29.18
C GLY A 215 -1.30 34.21 -29.14
N ASN A 216 -0.22 34.96 -28.90
CA ASN A 216 -0.23 36.44 -28.74
C ASN A 216 0.65 37.19 -29.79
N LEU A 217 0.73 36.67 -31.03
CA LEU A 217 1.32 37.37 -32.17
C LEU A 217 0.28 37.47 -33.28
#